data_307b0b87ac9594d33c20a26e252a0adb
#
_entry.id   307b0b87ac9594d33c20a26e252a0adb
#
_cell.length_a   1.000
_cell.length_b   1.000
_cell.length_c   1.000
_cell.angle_alpha   90.00
_cell.angle_beta   90.00
_cell.angle_gamma   90.00
#
_symmetry.space_group_name_H-M   'P 1'
#
loop_
_entity.id
_entity.type
_entity.pdbx_description
1 polymer ?
#
loop_
_entity_poly.entity_id
_entity_poly.type
_entity_poly.pdbx_seq_one_letter_code
_entity_poly.pdbx_strand_id
1 'polypeptide(L)'
;MMLTSNSATEWWKMFQESIAKELSNTPSQRLWEAWGSRGRRTIFYTEDLLPPVARELGLEWETELLAVDYAMSLPISRVPLVFVEAENDIGNAYNEVRKLCCLSAPVRVLLTVGEWDATEGVWSHGGLRLTLLKTWQAIVEAHVKARPSASVLGVLVGEWCDALPARSDHRLRFYSYLIDANAALSTDQTEVLFERIIPSAGLI
;
A
#
# COMPACT_ATOMS: atom_id res chain seq x y z
N MET A 1 11.64 -27.37 -4.93
CA MET A 1 10.63 -26.65 -5.70
C MET A 1 11.35 -25.50 -6.41
N MET A 2 11.50 -25.54 -7.73
CA MET A 2 12.12 -24.42 -8.47
C MET A 2 11.15 -23.24 -8.35
N LEU A 3 11.58 -22.15 -7.71
CA LEU A 3 10.87 -20.87 -7.79
C LEU A 3 10.89 -20.47 -9.26
N THR A 4 9.74 -20.53 -9.91
CA THR A 4 9.56 -19.89 -11.22
C THR A 4 9.94 -18.43 -11.05
N SER A 5 10.73 -17.90 -11.98
CA SER A 5 11.16 -16.50 -11.97
C SER A 5 9.94 -15.63 -12.27
N ASN A 6 9.15 -15.30 -11.24
CA ASN A 6 8.04 -14.37 -11.38
C ASN A 6 8.59 -12.99 -11.74
N SER A 7 7.93 -12.30 -12.65
CA SER A 7 8.20 -10.91 -12.95
C SER A 7 7.83 -10.00 -11.76
N ALA A 8 8.36 -8.79 -11.72
CA ALA A 8 8.01 -7.82 -10.69
C ALA A 8 6.49 -7.52 -10.65
N THR A 9 5.84 -7.50 -11.82
CA THR A 9 4.39 -7.29 -11.94
C THR A 9 3.60 -8.47 -11.37
N GLU A 10 4.06 -9.72 -11.57
CA GLU A 10 3.43 -10.90 -10.97
C GLU A 10 3.57 -10.90 -9.45
N TRP A 11 4.75 -10.55 -8.93
CA TRP A 11 4.95 -10.38 -7.49
C TRP A 11 4.04 -9.29 -6.89
N TRP A 12 3.89 -8.15 -7.60
CA TRP A 12 2.97 -7.11 -7.20
C TRP A 12 1.53 -7.62 -7.15
N LYS A 13 1.08 -8.34 -8.17
CA LYS A 13 -0.27 -8.91 -8.23
C LYS A 13 -0.52 -9.86 -7.04
N MET A 14 0.39 -10.78 -6.78
CA MET A 14 0.29 -11.69 -5.64
C MET A 14 0.24 -10.93 -4.30
N PHE A 15 1.07 -9.89 -4.16
CA PHE A 15 1.10 -9.05 -2.95
C PHE A 15 -0.23 -8.34 -2.72
N GLN A 16 -0.78 -7.67 -3.74
CA GLN A 16 -2.05 -6.96 -3.59
C GLN A 16 -3.24 -7.90 -3.35
N GLU A 17 -3.27 -9.08 -3.98
CA GLU A 17 -4.30 -10.09 -3.73
C GLU A 17 -4.25 -10.60 -2.28
N SER A 18 -3.06 -10.84 -1.75
CA SER A 18 -2.87 -11.22 -0.36
C SER A 18 -3.29 -10.10 0.61
N ILE A 19 -2.94 -8.84 0.34
CA ILE A 19 -3.43 -7.68 1.11
C ILE A 19 -4.96 -7.61 1.12
N ALA A 20 -5.61 -7.75 -0.04
CA ALA A 20 -7.07 -7.72 -0.14
C ALA A 20 -7.73 -8.83 0.69
N LYS A 21 -7.16 -10.03 0.64
CA LYS A 21 -7.61 -11.17 1.41
C LYS A 21 -7.48 -10.94 2.92
N GLU A 22 -6.32 -10.47 3.39
CA GLU A 22 -6.10 -10.23 4.82
C GLU A 22 -6.99 -9.08 5.35
N LEU A 23 -7.17 -8.01 4.59
CA LEU A 23 -8.13 -6.95 4.93
C LEU A 23 -9.57 -7.50 5.00
N SER A 24 -9.93 -8.41 4.09
CA SER A 24 -11.25 -9.04 4.07
C SER A 24 -11.48 -9.96 5.27
N ASN A 25 -10.43 -10.63 5.74
CA ASN A 25 -10.47 -11.51 6.90
C ASN A 25 -10.40 -10.74 8.24
N THR A 26 -9.92 -9.51 8.23
CA THR A 26 -9.76 -8.69 9.44
C THR A 26 -11.14 -8.29 9.99
N PRO A 27 -11.43 -8.51 11.29
CA PRO A 27 -12.68 -8.08 11.90
C PRO A 27 -12.87 -6.56 11.83
N SER A 28 -14.12 -6.10 11.65
CA SER A 28 -14.44 -4.65 11.59
C SER A 28 -13.99 -3.89 12.84
N GLN A 29 -14.09 -4.50 14.03
CA GLN A 29 -13.56 -3.95 15.28
C GLN A 29 -12.06 -3.64 15.18
N ARG A 30 -11.28 -4.57 14.65
CA ARG A 30 -9.82 -4.40 14.52
C ARG A 30 -9.46 -3.31 13.51
N LEU A 31 -10.18 -3.22 12.41
CA LEU A 31 -10.03 -2.13 11.44
C LEU A 31 -10.37 -0.77 12.07
N TRP A 32 -11.47 -0.68 12.82
CA TRP A 32 -11.83 0.52 13.57
C TRP A 32 -10.71 0.97 14.52
N GLU A 33 -10.19 0.05 15.32
CA GLU A 33 -9.10 0.34 16.26
C GLU A 33 -7.85 0.83 15.54
N ALA A 34 -7.48 0.21 14.42
CA ALA A 34 -6.31 0.58 13.64
C ALA A 34 -6.42 2.01 13.09
N TRP A 35 -7.62 2.41 12.64
CA TRP A 35 -7.82 3.77 12.11
C TRP A 35 -8.00 4.85 13.18
N GLY A 36 -8.08 4.49 14.44
CA GLY A 36 -8.19 5.43 15.57
C GLY A 36 -6.96 6.30 15.80
N SER A 37 -5.77 5.89 15.40
CA SER A 37 -4.54 6.70 15.49
C SER A 37 -3.41 6.17 14.60
N ARG A 38 -2.40 7.05 14.34
CA ARG A 38 -1.17 6.65 13.60
C ARG A 38 -0.48 5.44 14.23
N GLY A 39 -0.25 5.46 15.54
CA GLY A 39 0.43 4.36 16.23
C GLY A 39 -0.33 3.03 16.15
N ARG A 40 -1.67 3.05 16.22
CA ARG A 40 -2.49 1.84 16.08
C ARG A 40 -2.44 1.29 14.66
N ARG A 41 -2.38 2.14 13.63
CA ARG A 41 -2.18 1.70 12.25
C ARG A 41 -0.82 1.05 12.05
N THR A 42 0.24 1.64 12.60
CA THR A 42 1.57 1.03 12.54
C THR A 42 1.57 -0.36 13.16
N ILE A 43 0.97 -0.52 14.36
CA ILE A 43 0.81 -1.84 15.00
C ILE A 43 0.03 -2.80 14.08
N PHE A 44 -1.08 -2.35 13.51
CA PHE A 44 -1.88 -3.16 12.59
C PHE A 44 -1.07 -3.64 11.38
N TYR A 45 -0.28 -2.76 10.75
CA TYR A 45 0.57 -3.17 9.63
C TYR A 45 1.65 -4.16 10.06
N THR A 46 2.26 -3.93 11.22
CA THR A 46 3.38 -4.72 11.74
C THR A 46 2.96 -6.10 12.23
N GLU A 47 1.80 -6.22 12.86
CA GLU A 47 1.39 -7.43 13.57
C GLU A 47 0.28 -8.21 12.83
N ASP A 48 -0.67 -7.50 12.21
CA ASP A 48 -1.88 -8.14 11.69
C ASP A 48 -1.90 -8.26 10.16
N LEU A 49 -1.34 -7.29 9.41
CA LEU A 49 -1.48 -7.24 7.96
C LEU A 49 -0.28 -7.85 7.22
N LEU A 50 0.92 -7.31 7.44
CA LEU A 50 2.09 -7.67 6.61
C LEU A 50 2.69 -9.06 6.93
N PRO A 51 2.74 -9.54 8.19
CA PRO A 51 3.28 -10.87 8.46
C PRO A 51 2.49 -12.02 7.81
N PRO A 52 1.13 -12.05 7.84
CA PRO A 52 0.39 -13.07 7.11
C PRO A 52 0.55 -12.95 5.59
N VAL A 53 0.63 -11.72 5.03
CA VAL A 53 0.92 -11.51 3.60
C VAL A 53 2.28 -12.12 3.23
N ALA A 54 3.35 -11.85 3.99
CA ALA A 54 4.66 -12.44 3.73
C ALA A 54 4.61 -13.98 3.78
N ARG A 55 3.90 -14.53 4.78
CA ARG A 55 3.74 -15.99 4.94
C ARG A 55 2.99 -16.62 3.74
N GLU A 56 1.94 -15.98 3.26
CA GLU A 56 1.18 -16.45 2.09
C GLU A 56 2.04 -16.44 0.81
N LEU A 57 2.91 -15.43 0.68
CA LEU A 57 3.86 -15.33 -0.43
C LEU A 57 5.05 -16.30 -0.30
N GLY A 58 5.17 -17.01 0.82
CA GLY A 58 6.32 -17.88 1.10
C GLY A 58 7.61 -17.12 1.38
N LEU A 59 7.51 -15.88 1.89
CA LEU A 59 8.61 -14.99 2.22
C LEU A 59 8.81 -14.87 3.73
N GLU A 60 10.05 -14.64 4.15
CA GLU A 60 10.38 -14.14 5.47
C GLU A 60 10.21 -12.64 5.50
N TRP A 61 9.75 -12.09 6.62
CA TRP A 61 9.59 -10.67 6.78
C TRP A 61 10.39 -10.15 7.96
N GLU A 62 10.83 -8.91 7.86
CA GLU A 62 11.55 -8.20 8.91
C GLU A 62 11.26 -6.70 8.85
N THR A 63 11.46 -6.01 9.98
CA THR A 63 11.32 -4.56 10.09
C THR A 63 12.68 -3.89 10.03
N GLU A 64 12.70 -2.61 9.62
CA GLU A 64 13.88 -1.72 9.67
C GLU A 64 15.10 -2.21 8.85
N LEU A 65 14.87 -3.06 7.84
CA LEU A 65 15.95 -3.48 6.95
C LEU A 65 16.37 -2.33 6.01
N LEU A 66 17.63 -1.95 6.02
CA LEU A 66 18.17 -0.85 5.19
C LEU A 66 17.40 0.48 5.39
N ALA A 67 16.94 0.74 6.60
CA ALA A 67 16.09 1.88 6.95
C ALA A 67 14.75 1.91 6.23
N VAL A 68 14.26 0.77 5.74
CA VAL A 68 12.90 0.57 5.22
C VAL A 68 12.04 0.00 6.34
N ASP A 69 10.80 0.45 6.44
CA ASP A 69 9.89 0.01 7.51
C ASP A 69 9.71 -1.52 7.52
N TYR A 70 9.52 -2.11 6.32
CA TYR A 70 9.31 -3.55 6.19
C TYR A 70 9.99 -4.12 4.94
N ALA A 71 10.56 -5.31 5.06
CA ALA A 71 11.11 -6.08 3.96
C ALA A 71 10.57 -7.50 3.97
N MET A 72 10.29 -8.05 2.78
CA MET A 72 9.92 -9.45 2.59
C MET A 72 10.96 -10.10 1.69
N SER A 73 11.64 -11.10 2.21
CA SER A 73 12.82 -11.71 1.61
C SER A 73 12.63 -13.18 1.30
N LEU A 74 13.36 -13.67 0.32
CA LEU A 74 13.42 -15.11 0.06
C LEU A 74 14.00 -15.84 1.28
N PRO A 75 13.38 -16.96 1.71
CA PRO A 75 13.97 -17.82 2.72
C PRO A 75 15.40 -18.24 2.34
N ILE A 76 16.27 -18.41 3.33
CA ILE A 76 17.66 -18.85 3.19
C ILE A 76 18.58 -17.77 2.58
N SER A 77 18.29 -17.26 1.38
CA SER A 77 19.14 -16.26 0.71
C SER A 77 18.99 -14.86 1.28
N ARG A 78 17.85 -14.58 1.94
CA ARG A 78 17.48 -13.26 2.47
C ARG A 78 17.54 -12.12 1.45
N VAL A 79 17.40 -12.46 0.16
CA VAL A 79 17.30 -11.46 -0.89
C VAL A 79 15.93 -10.81 -0.83
N PRO A 80 15.82 -9.48 -0.63
CA PRO A 80 14.55 -8.79 -0.58
C PRO A 80 13.84 -8.84 -1.93
N LEU A 81 12.57 -9.24 -1.94
CA LEU A 81 11.69 -9.20 -3.10
C LEU A 81 10.69 -8.06 -3.01
N VAL A 82 10.29 -7.69 -1.80
CA VAL A 82 9.35 -6.60 -1.55
C VAL A 82 9.91 -5.70 -0.46
N PHE A 83 10.00 -4.40 -0.74
CA PHE A 83 10.17 -3.37 0.27
C PHE A 83 8.88 -2.58 0.44
N VAL A 84 8.50 -2.28 1.68
CA VAL A 84 7.30 -1.50 2.00
C VAL A 84 7.66 -0.34 2.90
N GLU A 85 7.29 0.87 2.49
CA GLU A 85 7.29 2.07 3.33
C GLU A 85 5.86 2.43 3.71
N ALA A 86 5.62 2.60 5.00
CA ALA A 86 4.31 2.93 5.55
C ALA A 86 4.27 4.37 6.06
N GLU A 87 3.76 5.29 5.24
CA GLU A 87 3.65 6.70 5.58
C GLU A 87 2.22 7.07 5.99
N ASN A 88 2.07 7.52 7.24
CA ASN A 88 0.79 7.91 7.81
C ASN A 88 0.38 9.37 7.50
N ASP A 89 1.22 10.11 6.81
CA ASP A 89 0.96 11.46 6.31
C ASP A 89 1.18 11.47 4.79
N ILE A 90 0.10 11.35 4.05
CA ILE A 90 0.15 11.27 2.59
C ILE A 90 0.87 12.47 1.94
N GLY A 91 0.86 13.64 2.60
CA GLY A 91 1.57 14.82 2.14
C GLY A 91 3.10 14.65 2.13
N ASN A 92 3.63 13.79 2.99
CA ASN A 92 5.06 13.49 3.09
C ASN A 92 5.48 12.24 2.28
N ALA A 93 4.53 11.49 1.74
CA ALA A 93 4.78 10.23 1.03
C ALA A 93 5.73 10.35 -0.18
N TYR A 94 5.93 11.54 -0.73
CA TYR A 94 6.91 11.77 -1.80
C TYR A 94 8.35 11.46 -1.37
N ASN A 95 8.70 11.64 -0.10
CA ASN A 95 10.02 11.29 0.43
C ASN A 95 10.20 9.78 0.42
N GLU A 96 9.17 9.02 0.81
CA GLU A 96 9.21 7.56 0.83
C GLU A 96 9.27 6.99 -0.60
N VAL A 97 8.58 7.59 -1.56
CA VAL A 97 8.73 7.21 -2.98
C VAL A 97 10.17 7.42 -3.46
N ARG A 98 10.81 8.55 -3.11
CA ARG A 98 12.21 8.81 -3.47
C ARG A 98 13.15 7.79 -2.83
N LYS A 99 12.94 7.46 -1.56
CA LYS A 99 13.70 6.44 -0.83
C LYS A 99 13.54 5.06 -1.49
N LEU A 100 12.31 4.63 -1.74
CA LEU A 100 12.00 3.37 -2.43
C LEU A 100 12.63 3.29 -3.81
N CYS A 101 12.68 4.38 -4.57
CA CYS A 101 13.37 4.41 -5.86
C CYS A 101 14.88 4.12 -5.76
N CYS A 102 15.52 4.39 -4.63
CA CYS A 102 16.94 4.11 -4.41
C CYS A 102 17.24 2.65 -4.06
N LEU A 103 16.24 1.82 -3.82
CA LEU A 103 16.37 0.44 -3.35
C LEU A 103 16.25 -0.56 -4.50
N SER A 104 16.95 -1.70 -4.34
CA SER A 104 16.99 -2.78 -5.34
C SER A 104 16.14 -3.96 -4.87
N ALA A 105 14.83 -3.89 -5.14
CA ALA A 105 13.93 -5.03 -5.00
C ALA A 105 12.98 -5.05 -6.21
N PRO A 106 12.50 -6.23 -6.65
CA PRO A 106 11.52 -6.31 -7.73
C PRO A 106 10.27 -5.48 -7.49
N VAL A 107 9.74 -5.50 -6.26
CA VAL A 107 8.55 -4.76 -5.86
C VAL A 107 8.92 -3.78 -4.74
N ARG A 108 8.55 -2.53 -4.93
CA ARG A 108 8.63 -1.47 -3.93
C ARG A 108 7.23 -0.98 -3.67
N VAL A 109 6.83 -0.85 -2.42
CA VAL A 109 5.46 -0.54 -2.04
C VAL A 109 5.43 0.70 -1.18
N LEU A 110 4.64 1.68 -1.60
CA LEU A 110 4.19 2.76 -0.74
C LEU A 110 2.83 2.35 -0.14
N LEU A 111 2.75 2.25 1.18
CA LEU A 111 1.52 2.06 1.92
C LEU A 111 1.20 3.35 2.68
N THR A 112 0.15 4.06 2.30
CA THR A 112 -0.16 5.36 2.90
C THR A 112 -1.65 5.53 3.19
N VAL A 113 -2.01 6.59 3.89
CA VAL A 113 -3.40 6.93 4.22
C VAL A 113 -3.67 8.41 4.02
N GLY A 114 -4.85 8.75 3.51
CA GLY A 114 -5.22 10.16 3.32
C GLY A 114 -6.59 10.36 2.69
N GLU A 115 -6.90 11.63 2.46
CA GLU A 115 -8.11 12.11 1.78
C GLU A 115 -7.95 11.93 0.28
N TRP A 116 -8.37 10.78 -0.24
CA TRP A 116 -7.93 10.29 -1.54
C TRP A 116 -8.92 10.47 -2.68
N ASP A 117 -10.20 10.09 -2.44
CA ASP A 117 -11.23 10.07 -3.47
C ASP A 117 -11.44 11.45 -4.08
N ALA A 118 -11.30 11.55 -5.40
CA ALA A 118 -11.50 12.78 -6.14
C ALA A 118 -12.97 13.04 -6.54
N THR A 119 -13.91 12.18 -6.09
CA THR A 119 -15.34 12.36 -6.35
C THR A 119 -15.83 13.61 -5.63
N GLU A 120 -16.56 14.46 -6.36
CA GLU A 120 -17.12 15.69 -5.82
C GLU A 120 -17.98 15.42 -4.56
N GLY A 121 -17.74 16.20 -3.52
CA GLY A 121 -18.47 16.12 -2.25
C GLY A 121 -17.94 15.09 -1.25
N VAL A 122 -17.00 14.22 -1.61
CA VAL A 122 -16.36 13.30 -0.63
C VAL A 122 -15.41 14.10 0.26
N TRP A 123 -14.53 14.91 -0.34
CA TRP A 123 -13.62 15.79 0.37
C TRP A 123 -13.83 17.25 -0.07
N SER A 124 -13.76 18.17 0.89
CA SER A 124 -14.00 19.62 0.62
C SER A 124 -13.05 20.22 -0.40
N HIS A 125 -11.84 19.67 -0.53
CA HIS A 125 -10.82 20.12 -1.49
C HIS A 125 -10.70 19.21 -2.73
N GLY A 126 -11.60 18.23 -2.93
CA GLY A 126 -11.64 17.37 -4.11
C GLY A 126 -10.67 16.18 -4.08
N GLY A 127 -10.13 15.81 -2.90
CA GLY A 127 -9.19 14.70 -2.72
C GLY A 127 -7.79 14.95 -3.32
N LEU A 128 -6.84 14.10 -3.01
CA LEU A 128 -5.44 14.27 -3.37
C LEU A 128 -4.96 13.35 -4.51
N ARG A 129 -5.81 12.41 -4.95
CA ARG A 129 -5.45 11.34 -5.89
C ARG A 129 -4.70 11.82 -7.13
N LEU A 130 -5.30 12.75 -7.87
CA LEU A 130 -4.74 13.16 -9.17
C LEU A 130 -3.39 13.86 -9.04
N THR A 131 -3.24 14.70 -8.01
CA THR A 131 -2.01 15.45 -7.77
C THR A 131 -0.88 14.52 -7.33
N LEU A 132 -1.15 13.62 -6.38
CA LEU A 132 -0.13 12.75 -5.81
C LEU A 132 0.31 11.65 -6.76
N LEU A 133 -0.61 11.01 -7.49
CA LEU A 133 -0.22 10.01 -8.49
C LEU A 133 0.70 10.60 -9.56
N LYS A 134 0.41 11.81 -10.07
CA LYS A 134 1.29 12.52 -11.01
C LYS A 134 2.65 12.83 -10.40
N THR A 135 2.68 13.25 -9.13
CA THR A 135 3.93 13.55 -8.43
C THR A 135 4.78 12.30 -8.26
N TRP A 136 4.20 11.21 -7.79
CA TRP A 136 4.92 9.96 -7.61
C TRP A 136 5.39 9.35 -8.93
N GLN A 137 4.55 9.41 -9.97
CA GLN A 137 4.93 8.97 -11.32
C GLN A 137 6.12 9.78 -11.85
N ALA A 138 6.13 11.11 -11.68
CA ALA A 138 7.25 11.96 -12.11
C ALA A 138 8.55 11.63 -11.38
N ILE A 139 8.49 11.28 -10.08
CA ILE A 139 9.67 10.83 -9.31
C ILE A 139 10.21 9.52 -9.89
N VAL A 140 9.35 8.54 -10.13
CA VAL A 140 9.75 7.24 -10.72
C VAL A 140 10.33 7.45 -12.12
N GLU A 141 9.70 8.27 -12.96
CA GLU A 141 10.18 8.58 -14.31
C GLU A 141 11.57 9.20 -14.29
N ALA A 142 11.80 10.19 -13.42
CA ALA A 142 13.12 10.81 -13.28
C ALA A 142 14.17 9.80 -12.83
N HIS A 143 13.79 8.89 -11.92
CA HIS A 143 14.70 7.84 -11.44
C HIS A 143 15.01 6.81 -12.54
N VAL A 144 14.01 6.32 -13.27
CA VAL A 144 14.18 5.36 -14.37
C VAL A 144 15.08 5.92 -15.47
N LYS A 145 14.92 7.21 -15.81
CA LYS A 145 15.81 7.90 -16.77
C LYS A 145 17.27 7.92 -16.31
N ALA A 146 17.50 8.14 -15.01
CA ALA A 146 18.84 8.19 -14.44
C ALA A 146 19.43 6.78 -14.19
N ARG A 147 18.58 5.81 -13.88
CA ARG A 147 18.95 4.47 -13.43
C ARG A 147 17.90 3.44 -13.82
N PRO A 148 17.91 2.93 -15.05
CA PRO A 148 16.95 1.92 -15.50
C PRO A 148 16.90 0.70 -14.58
N SER A 149 15.71 0.25 -14.26
CA SER A 149 15.46 -0.88 -13.35
C SER A 149 14.23 -1.64 -13.81
N ALA A 150 14.23 -2.96 -13.63
CA ALA A 150 13.05 -3.80 -13.87
C ALA A 150 12.05 -3.81 -12.68
N SER A 151 12.31 -3.01 -11.66
CA SER A 151 11.46 -2.93 -10.47
C SER A 151 10.17 -2.13 -10.76
N VAL A 152 9.12 -2.45 -10.02
CA VAL A 152 7.85 -1.71 -10.05
C VAL A 152 7.61 -0.99 -8.72
N LEU A 153 6.81 0.09 -8.76
CA LEU A 153 6.30 0.74 -7.57
C LEU A 153 4.80 0.45 -7.45
N GLY A 154 4.44 -0.37 -6.47
CA GLY A 154 3.07 -0.52 -6.03
C GLY A 154 2.68 0.60 -5.05
N VAL A 155 1.47 1.10 -5.15
CA VAL A 155 0.93 2.11 -4.23
C VAL A 155 -0.37 1.60 -3.65
N LEU A 156 -0.45 1.55 -2.33
CA LEU A 156 -1.67 1.25 -1.58
C LEU A 156 -2.07 2.48 -0.76
N VAL A 157 -3.29 2.95 -0.94
CA VAL A 157 -3.80 4.11 -0.21
C VAL A 157 -5.04 3.71 0.57
N GLY A 158 -4.95 3.77 1.90
CA GLY A 158 -6.08 3.62 2.81
C GLY A 158 -6.82 4.95 2.95
N GLU A 159 -8.12 4.95 2.73
CA GLU A 159 -8.99 6.11 2.94
C GLU A 159 -10.05 5.77 3.99
N TRP A 160 -10.19 6.66 4.96
CA TRP A 160 -11.21 6.59 5.99
C TRP A 160 -12.09 7.82 5.94
N CYS A 161 -13.35 7.66 5.61
CA CYS A 161 -14.30 8.76 5.53
C CYS A 161 -15.68 8.35 6.06
N ASP A 162 -16.55 9.32 6.27
CA ASP A 162 -17.96 9.05 6.60
C ASP A 162 -18.65 8.34 5.44
N ALA A 163 -19.34 7.25 5.75
CA ALA A 163 -20.01 6.45 4.73
C ALA A 163 -21.23 7.16 4.13
N LEU A 164 -21.95 7.90 4.97
CA LEU A 164 -23.13 8.70 4.58
C LEU A 164 -23.28 9.89 5.54
N PRO A 165 -23.71 11.07 5.08
CA PRO A 165 -23.88 12.26 5.92
C PRO A 165 -24.87 12.12 7.09
N ALA A 166 -25.76 11.13 7.05
CA ALA A 166 -26.82 10.92 8.05
C ALA A 166 -26.56 9.72 8.97
N ARG A 167 -25.45 8.99 8.80
CA ARG A 167 -25.12 7.82 9.63
C ARG A 167 -23.73 7.98 10.22
N SER A 168 -23.58 7.53 11.45
CA SER A 168 -22.30 7.47 12.13
C SER A 168 -21.38 6.33 11.63
N ASP A 169 -21.71 5.72 10.50
CA ASP A 169 -20.92 4.65 9.90
C ASP A 169 -19.75 5.23 9.12
N HIS A 170 -18.62 4.56 9.18
CA HIS A 170 -17.43 4.94 8.45
C HIS A 170 -17.17 3.98 7.30
N ARG A 171 -16.57 4.49 6.24
CA ARG A 171 -16.13 3.70 5.10
C ARG A 171 -14.61 3.65 5.09
N LEU A 172 -14.08 2.44 5.10
CA LEU A 172 -12.67 2.18 4.85
C LEU A 172 -12.52 1.63 3.44
N ARG A 173 -11.72 2.31 2.63
CA ARG A 173 -11.29 1.84 1.30
C ARG A 173 -9.78 1.70 1.24
N PHE A 174 -9.32 0.72 0.48
CA PHE A 174 -7.96 0.66 -0.01
C PHE A 174 -7.97 0.74 -1.53
N TYR A 175 -7.19 1.68 -2.03
CA TYR A 175 -6.94 1.84 -3.45
C TYR A 175 -5.57 1.25 -3.78
N SER A 176 -5.44 0.70 -4.99
CA SER A 176 -4.23 0.06 -5.47
C SER A 176 -3.83 0.61 -6.83
N TYR A 177 -2.57 0.96 -6.99
CA TYR A 177 -1.99 1.43 -8.25
C TYR A 177 -0.64 0.78 -8.50
N LEU A 178 -0.29 0.66 -9.77
CA LEU A 178 1.02 0.19 -10.20
C LEU A 178 1.67 1.23 -11.11
N ILE A 179 2.87 1.66 -10.76
CA ILE A 179 3.78 2.38 -11.65
C ILE A 179 4.84 1.38 -12.10
N ASP A 180 4.82 1.03 -13.38
CA ASP A 180 5.65 -0.03 -13.95
C ASP A 180 7.13 0.39 -14.11
N ALA A 181 7.95 -0.52 -14.61
CA ALA A 181 9.37 -0.30 -14.85
C ALA A 181 9.67 0.80 -15.90
N ASN A 182 8.69 1.21 -16.69
CA ASN A 182 8.78 2.33 -17.64
C ASN A 182 8.19 3.63 -17.09
N ALA A 183 7.85 3.65 -15.79
CA ALA A 183 7.15 4.73 -15.12
C ALA A 183 5.73 4.99 -15.66
N ALA A 184 5.11 4.02 -16.34
CA ALA A 184 3.72 4.13 -16.74
C ALA A 184 2.80 3.74 -15.59
N LEU A 185 1.78 4.57 -15.33
CA LEU A 185 0.72 4.23 -14.40
C LEU A 185 -0.23 3.24 -15.08
N SER A 186 -0.36 2.04 -14.51
CA SER A 186 -1.29 1.04 -15.04
C SER A 186 -2.72 1.45 -14.72
N THR A 187 -3.55 1.51 -15.77
CA THR A 187 -4.98 1.81 -15.68
C THR A 187 -5.86 0.56 -15.77
N ASP A 188 -5.26 -0.61 -15.97
CA ASP A 188 -5.96 -1.86 -16.24
C ASP A 188 -6.50 -2.57 -14.99
N GLN A 189 -6.28 -2.00 -13.80
CA GLN A 189 -6.70 -2.60 -12.54
C GLN A 189 -7.84 -1.82 -11.90
N THR A 190 -8.74 -2.57 -11.26
CA THR A 190 -9.77 -1.99 -10.40
C THR A 190 -9.09 -1.13 -9.33
N GLU A 191 -9.29 0.19 -9.35
CA GLU A 191 -8.63 1.10 -8.41
C GLU A 191 -8.95 0.75 -6.95
N VAL A 192 -10.18 0.29 -6.66
CA VAL A 192 -10.61 -0.11 -5.30
C VAL A 192 -10.25 -1.57 -5.07
N LEU A 193 -9.22 -1.80 -4.27
CA LEU A 193 -8.75 -3.13 -3.86
C LEU A 193 -9.64 -3.75 -2.77
N PHE A 194 -10.13 -2.93 -1.85
CA PHE A 194 -10.93 -3.34 -0.71
C PHE A 194 -11.86 -2.21 -0.29
N GLU A 195 -13.10 -2.55 0.11
CA GLU A 195 -14.03 -1.60 0.72
C GLU A 195 -14.82 -2.30 1.83
N ARG A 196 -15.00 -1.59 2.95
CA ARG A 196 -15.88 -2.02 4.04
C ARG A 196 -16.56 -0.84 4.72
N ILE A 197 -17.86 -0.98 4.98
CA ILE A 197 -18.60 -0.09 5.87
C ILE A 197 -18.46 -0.61 7.30
N ILE A 198 -18.00 0.24 8.19
CA ILE A 198 -17.75 -0.07 9.59
C ILE A 198 -18.77 0.70 10.44
N PRO A 199 -19.76 0.03 11.03
CA PRO A 199 -20.75 0.67 11.89
C PRO A 199 -20.08 1.24 13.15
N SER A 200 -20.37 2.49 13.50
CA SER A 200 -19.92 3.05 14.78
C SER A 200 -20.80 2.63 15.96
N ALA A 201 -22.05 2.22 15.72
CA ALA A 201 -22.96 1.71 16.74
C ALA A 201 -22.72 0.20 16.93
N GLY A 202 -22.14 -0.18 18.07
CA GLY A 202 -21.91 -1.59 18.44
C GLY A 202 -20.45 -1.99 18.64
N LEU A 203 -19.53 -1.04 18.54
CA LEU A 203 -18.09 -1.24 18.78
C LEU A 203 -17.65 -0.82 20.19
N ILE A 204 -18.58 -0.78 21.17
CA ILE A 204 -18.32 -0.46 22.61
C ILE A 204 -18.22 -1.74 23.40
#